data_04e129d3e2fa2ea67e92f6191fb33aac
#
_entry.id   04e129d3e2fa2ea67e92f6191fb33aac
#
_cell.length_a   1.000
_cell.length_b   1.000
_cell.length_c   1.000
_cell.angle_alpha   90.00
_cell.angle_beta   90.00
_cell.angle_gamma   90.00
#
_symmetry.space_group_name_H-M   'P 1'
#
loop_
_entity.id
_entity.type
_entity.pdbx_description
1 polymer ?
#
loop_
_entity_poly.entity_id
_entity_poly.type
_entity_poly.pdbx_seq_one_letter_code
_entity_poly.pdbx_strand_id
1 'polypeptide(L)'
;MPIIESALGVEKAFEIATASQNVVAMAIGLEDYTADLGVSRTKDAKESLYARTRIVNACKAAGIQPIDSVFSDVADEEGLRINVKNSKELGFEGMGCIHPRQIAPIHESFAPEKSEIEKAQKIINAFKEAEEKGLGVVSLGTKMIDAPVVKRAQTTVKLAIELGLIEKDWYLVSSHQ
;
A
#
# COMPACT_ATOMS: atom_id res chain seq x y z
N MET A 1 10.24 -14.61 -3.19
CA MET A 1 9.59 -13.45 -3.82
C MET A 1 9.98 -13.43 -5.30
N PRO A 2 9.08 -13.76 -6.25
CA PRO A 2 9.32 -13.56 -7.67
C PRO A 2 9.34 -12.08 -8.05
N ILE A 3 10.04 -11.75 -9.13
CA ILE A 3 10.03 -10.43 -9.76
C ILE A 3 9.44 -10.60 -11.16
N ILE A 4 8.47 -9.76 -11.49
CA ILE A 4 7.79 -9.80 -12.80
C ILE A 4 8.38 -8.68 -13.67
N GLU A 5 8.94 -9.07 -14.82
CA GLU A 5 9.77 -8.22 -15.65
C GLU A 5 9.43 -8.32 -17.14
N SER A 6 8.28 -8.93 -17.47
CA SER A 6 7.85 -9.12 -18.87
C SER A 6 6.34 -9.04 -19.02
N ALA A 7 5.87 -8.74 -20.21
CA ALA A 7 4.44 -8.73 -20.56
C ALA A 7 3.78 -10.08 -20.25
N LEU A 8 4.42 -11.19 -20.60
CA LEU A 8 3.91 -12.53 -20.28
C LEU A 8 3.84 -12.75 -18.77
N GLY A 9 4.84 -12.31 -18.01
CA GLY A 9 4.84 -12.39 -16.55
C GLY A 9 3.70 -11.60 -15.92
N VAL A 10 3.40 -10.40 -16.44
CA VAL A 10 2.26 -9.58 -16.00
C VAL A 10 0.94 -10.31 -16.26
N GLU A 11 0.74 -10.90 -17.43
CA GLU A 11 -0.48 -11.67 -17.74
C GLU A 11 -0.63 -12.90 -16.84
N LYS A 12 0.46 -13.54 -16.46
CA LYS A 12 0.52 -14.72 -15.58
C LYS A 12 0.68 -14.40 -14.08
N ALA A 13 0.56 -13.15 -13.70
CA ALA A 13 0.88 -12.70 -12.35
C ALA A 13 0.14 -13.48 -11.24
N PHE A 14 -1.16 -13.77 -11.41
CA PHE A 14 -1.93 -14.51 -10.40
C PHE A 14 -1.49 -15.97 -10.31
N GLU A 15 -1.23 -16.62 -11.44
CA GLU A 15 -0.72 -17.99 -11.48
C GLU A 15 0.64 -18.10 -10.78
N ILE A 16 1.52 -17.11 -11.01
CA ILE A 16 2.83 -17.03 -10.36
C ILE A 16 2.67 -16.78 -8.84
N ALA A 17 1.79 -15.85 -8.46
CA ALA A 17 1.53 -15.51 -7.06
C ALA A 17 1.03 -16.72 -6.24
N THR A 18 0.28 -17.62 -6.88
CA THR A 18 -0.34 -18.80 -6.24
C THR A 18 0.43 -20.11 -6.49
N ALA A 19 1.56 -20.06 -7.19
CA ALA A 19 2.32 -21.26 -7.58
C ALA A 19 2.89 -22.05 -6.38
N SER A 20 3.07 -21.41 -5.23
CA SER A 20 3.58 -22.04 -4.02
C SER A 20 3.18 -21.24 -2.78
N GLN A 21 2.93 -21.91 -1.66
CA GLN A 21 2.74 -21.29 -0.35
C GLN A 21 3.99 -20.55 0.17
N ASN A 22 5.15 -20.80 -0.43
CA ASN A 22 6.39 -20.09 -0.12
C ASN A 22 6.49 -18.72 -0.82
N VAL A 23 5.54 -18.37 -1.70
CA VAL A 23 5.45 -17.05 -2.30
C VAL A 23 4.70 -16.14 -1.31
N VAL A 24 5.43 -15.23 -0.66
CA VAL A 24 4.87 -14.30 0.35
C VAL A 24 4.80 -12.86 -0.13
N ALA A 25 5.47 -12.56 -1.25
CA ALA A 25 5.48 -11.25 -1.90
C ALA A 25 5.80 -11.43 -3.38
N MET A 26 5.45 -10.44 -4.20
CA MET A 26 5.81 -10.39 -5.61
C MET A 26 6.17 -8.95 -5.99
N ALA A 27 7.28 -8.78 -6.67
CA ALA A 27 7.75 -7.48 -7.14
C ALA A 27 7.54 -7.30 -8.64
N ILE A 28 7.57 -6.04 -9.09
CA ILE A 28 7.64 -5.68 -10.51
C ILE A 28 8.98 -5.02 -10.81
N GLY A 29 9.64 -5.44 -11.89
CA GLY A 29 10.87 -4.83 -12.42
C GLY A 29 10.54 -4.05 -13.69
N LEU A 30 10.46 -2.72 -13.58
CA LEU A 30 9.95 -1.88 -14.67
C LEU A 30 10.97 -1.62 -15.76
N GLU A 31 12.28 -1.70 -15.50
CA GLU A 31 13.28 -1.51 -16.54
C GLU A 31 13.18 -2.62 -17.60
N ASP A 32 13.21 -3.87 -17.16
CA ASP A 32 13.11 -5.02 -18.07
C ASP A 32 11.72 -5.15 -18.66
N TYR A 33 10.66 -4.85 -17.88
CA TYR A 33 9.29 -4.84 -18.40
C TYR A 33 9.09 -3.82 -19.53
N THR A 34 9.58 -2.59 -19.40
CA THR A 34 9.45 -1.58 -20.47
C THR A 34 10.34 -1.91 -21.67
N ALA A 35 11.51 -2.52 -21.44
CA ALA A 35 12.33 -3.06 -22.52
C ALA A 35 11.63 -4.19 -23.30
N ASP A 36 10.95 -5.11 -22.60
CA ASP A 36 10.13 -6.18 -23.21
C ASP A 36 8.97 -5.62 -24.03
N LEU A 37 8.37 -4.49 -23.59
CA LEU A 37 7.34 -3.79 -24.36
C LEU A 37 7.90 -2.96 -25.53
N GLY A 38 9.20 -2.71 -25.58
CA GLY A 38 9.83 -1.84 -26.58
C GLY A 38 9.55 -0.35 -26.38
N VAL A 39 9.33 0.09 -25.12
CA VAL A 39 9.05 1.48 -24.76
C VAL A 39 10.01 2.00 -23.69
N SER A 40 10.16 3.33 -23.59
CA SER A 40 10.95 3.96 -22.54
C SER A 40 10.08 4.23 -21.30
N ARG A 41 10.68 4.19 -20.13
CA ARG A 41 10.05 4.67 -18.89
C ARG A 41 9.78 6.17 -18.97
N THR A 42 8.60 6.58 -18.51
CA THR A 42 8.20 7.98 -18.45
C THR A 42 8.03 8.44 -16.99
N LYS A 43 8.14 9.76 -16.77
CA LYS A 43 7.91 10.33 -15.43
C LYS A 43 6.47 10.09 -14.94
N ASP A 44 5.51 10.08 -15.86
CA ASP A 44 4.09 9.84 -15.56
C ASP A 44 3.76 8.36 -15.35
N ALA A 45 4.70 7.46 -15.64
CA ALA A 45 4.58 6.00 -15.49
C ALA A 45 3.32 5.40 -16.18
N LYS A 46 2.84 6.04 -17.25
CA LYS A 46 1.62 5.61 -17.97
C LYS A 46 1.81 4.27 -18.66
N GLU A 47 3.01 4.02 -19.21
CA GLU A 47 3.39 2.79 -19.89
C GLU A 47 3.34 1.58 -18.96
N SER A 48 3.49 1.78 -17.65
CA SER A 48 3.56 0.73 -16.64
C SER A 48 2.32 0.64 -15.74
N LEU A 49 1.36 1.54 -15.88
CA LEU A 49 0.19 1.61 -15.00
C LEU A 49 -0.61 0.30 -14.99
N TYR A 50 -0.87 -0.28 -16.15
CA TYR A 50 -1.58 -1.56 -16.26
C TYR A 50 -0.82 -2.69 -15.52
N ALA A 51 0.46 -2.82 -15.80
CA ALA A 51 1.28 -3.85 -15.17
C ALA A 51 1.31 -3.70 -13.65
N ARG A 52 1.56 -2.49 -13.15
CA ARG A 52 1.60 -2.20 -11.71
C ARG A 52 0.27 -2.53 -11.03
N THR A 53 -0.85 -2.09 -11.58
CA THR A 53 -2.19 -2.40 -11.04
C THR A 53 -2.52 -3.89 -11.13
N ARG A 54 -2.09 -4.57 -12.20
CA ARG A 54 -2.27 -6.02 -12.38
C ARG A 54 -1.50 -6.80 -11.32
N ILE A 55 -0.26 -6.41 -11.01
CA ILE A 55 0.55 -7.02 -9.94
C ILE A 55 -0.11 -6.82 -8.58
N VAL A 56 -0.55 -5.60 -8.26
CA VAL A 56 -1.28 -5.34 -7.00
C VAL A 56 -2.51 -6.23 -6.88
N ASN A 57 -3.36 -6.30 -7.91
CA ASN A 57 -4.55 -7.15 -7.91
C ASN A 57 -4.21 -8.64 -7.71
N ALA A 58 -3.21 -9.15 -8.42
CA ALA A 58 -2.78 -10.54 -8.31
C ALA A 58 -2.29 -10.87 -6.89
N CYS A 59 -1.45 -9.99 -6.31
CA CYS A 59 -0.95 -10.15 -4.94
C CYS A 59 -2.07 -10.11 -3.91
N LYS A 60 -2.98 -9.14 -4.00
CA LYS A 60 -4.12 -9.02 -3.06
C LYS A 60 -5.06 -10.21 -3.16
N ALA A 61 -5.32 -10.72 -4.37
CA ALA A 61 -6.13 -11.92 -4.58
C ALA A 61 -5.46 -13.19 -4.02
N ALA A 62 -4.13 -13.26 -4.08
CA ALA A 62 -3.34 -14.36 -3.52
C ALA A 62 -3.03 -14.20 -2.02
N GLY A 63 -3.34 -13.07 -1.40
CA GLY A 63 -3.03 -12.77 0.01
C GLY A 63 -1.53 -12.55 0.29
N ILE A 64 -0.76 -12.07 -0.69
CA ILE A 64 0.67 -11.79 -0.59
C ILE A 64 0.96 -10.29 -0.80
N GLN A 65 2.18 -9.85 -0.45
CA GLN A 65 2.57 -8.45 -0.53
C GLN A 65 2.98 -8.02 -1.96
N PRO A 66 2.40 -6.95 -2.53
CA PRO A 66 2.89 -6.32 -3.75
C PRO A 66 4.04 -5.36 -3.44
N ILE A 67 5.15 -5.51 -4.17
CA ILE A 67 6.35 -4.68 -4.04
C ILE A 67 6.59 -3.96 -5.37
N ASP A 68 6.68 -2.63 -5.33
CA ASP A 68 6.91 -1.83 -6.53
C ASP A 68 8.37 -1.83 -6.97
N SER A 69 8.60 -1.34 -8.17
CA SER A 69 9.91 -1.24 -8.81
C SER A 69 10.80 -0.21 -8.11
N VAL A 70 12.10 -0.35 -8.31
CA VAL A 70 13.10 0.61 -7.85
C VAL A 70 12.95 1.99 -8.52
N PHE A 71 13.38 3.03 -7.81
CA PHE A 71 13.57 4.37 -8.35
C PHE A 71 15.05 4.57 -8.67
N SER A 72 15.35 4.80 -9.94
CA SER A 72 16.73 4.73 -10.47
C SER A 72 17.59 5.94 -10.16
N ASP A 73 17.00 7.14 -9.97
CA ASP A 73 17.75 8.35 -9.65
C ASP A 73 18.01 8.47 -8.14
N VAL A 74 19.19 8.05 -7.72
CA VAL A 74 19.59 8.08 -6.30
C VAL A 74 19.75 9.51 -5.75
N ALA A 75 19.96 10.50 -6.61
CA ALA A 75 20.14 11.89 -6.21
C ALA A 75 18.80 12.64 -6.05
N ASP A 76 17.72 12.19 -6.70
CA ASP A 76 16.40 12.81 -6.68
C ASP A 76 15.54 12.24 -5.53
N GLU A 77 15.79 12.69 -4.31
CA GLU A 77 15.00 12.26 -3.13
C GLU A 77 13.53 12.71 -3.20
N GLU A 78 13.28 13.91 -3.73
CA GLU A 78 11.90 14.41 -3.86
C GLU A 78 11.09 13.59 -4.88
N GLY A 79 11.68 13.28 -6.03
CA GLY A 79 11.09 12.39 -7.02
C GLY A 79 10.83 10.99 -6.45
N LEU A 80 11.76 10.46 -5.64
CA LEU A 80 11.57 9.20 -4.93
C LEU A 80 10.35 9.26 -4.02
N ARG A 81 10.20 10.30 -3.17
CA ARG A 81 9.06 10.45 -2.26
C ARG A 81 7.72 10.53 -3.00
N ILE A 82 7.67 11.27 -4.11
CA ILE A 82 6.49 11.34 -4.99
C ILE A 82 6.19 9.96 -5.57
N ASN A 83 7.21 9.25 -6.05
CA ASN A 83 7.05 7.91 -6.62
C ASN A 83 6.51 6.91 -5.58
N VAL A 84 7.03 6.93 -4.34
CA VAL A 84 6.54 6.08 -3.24
C VAL A 84 5.08 6.38 -2.89
N LYS A 85 4.68 7.66 -2.86
CA LYS A 85 3.26 8.04 -2.62
C LYS A 85 2.36 7.46 -3.70
N ASN A 86 2.74 7.59 -4.97
CA ASN A 86 2.01 7.00 -6.09
C ASN A 86 1.92 5.46 -5.96
N SER A 87 3.00 4.81 -5.55
CA SER A 87 3.02 3.36 -5.28
C SER A 87 2.04 2.96 -4.18
N LYS A 88 2.04 3.69 -3.06
CA LYS A 88 1.10 3.51 -1.94
C LYS A 88 -0.36 3.69 -2.39
N GLU A 89 -0.64 4.71 -3.21
CA GLU A 89 -1.97 4.97 -3.76
C GLU A 89 -2.47 3.86 -4.70
N LEU A 90 -1.58 3.22 -5.45
CA LEU A 90 -1.89 2.05 -6.27
C LEU A 90 -2.12 0.77 -5.45
N GLY A 91 -1.71 0.75 -4.18
CA GLY A 91 -1.89 -0.37 -3.26
C GLY A 91 -0.65 -1.24 -3.05
N PHE A 92 0.53 -0.80 -3.46
CA PHE A 92 1.78 -1.43 -3.07
C PHE A 92 2.05 -1.28 -1.57
N GLU A 93 2.75 -2.24 -1.00
CA GLU A 93 3.11 -2.28 0.43
C GLU A 93 4.60 -2.07 0.67
N GLY A 94 5.37 -1.96 -0.39
CA GLY A 94 6.79 -1.72 -0.36
C GLY A 94 7.34 -1.40 -1.75
N MET A 95 8.61 -1.11 -1.79
CA MET A 95 9.35 -0.76 -3.00
C MET A 95 10.77 -1.31 -2.92
N GLY A 96 11.32 -1.74 -4.05
CA GLY A 96 12.74 -2.03 -4.16
C GLY A 96 13.58 -0.76 -4.00
N CYS A 97 14.78 -0.87 -3.43
CA CYS A 97 15.74 0.22 -3.39
C CYS A 97 17.12 -0.25 -3.87
N ILE A 98 17.85 0.63 -4.53
CA ILE A 98 19.18 0.35 -5.09
C ILE A 98 20.31 1.05 -4.32
N HIS A 99 19.99 1.89 -3.34
CA HIS A 99 20.97 2.60 -2.55
C HIS A 99 20.48 2.81 -1.10
N PRO A 100 21.34 2.69 -0.07
CA PRO A 100 20.96 2.86 1.33
C PRO A 100 20.30 4.21 1.66
N ARG A 101 20.63 5.29 0.94
CA ARG A 101 19.99 6.61 1.11
C ARG A 101 18.49 6.61 0.83
N GLN A 102 17.99 5.65 0.04
CA GLN A 102 16.58 5.53 -0.31
C GLN A 102 15.76 4.89 0.80
N ILE A 103 16.36 4.18 1.75
CA ILE A 103 15.64 3.40 2.78
C ILE A 103 14.75 4.32 3.63
N ALA A 104 15.31 5.37 4.23
CA ALA A 104 14.55 6.28 5.09
C ALA A 104 13.41 6.99 4.34
N PRO A 105 13.64 7.64 3.17
CA PRO A 105 12.56 8.25 2.39
C PRO A 105 11.45 7.27 1.99
N ILE A 106 11.78 6.02 1.66
CA ILE A 106 10.80 4.98 1.32
C ILE A 106 9.95 4.64 2.55
N HIS A 107 10.57 4.33 3.68
CA HIS A 107 9.86 3.99 4.92
C HIS A 107 8.94 5.12 5.38
N GLU A 108 9.45 6.36 5.42
CA GLU A 108 8.68 7.53 5.80
C GLU A 108 7.46 7.77 4.90
N SER A 109 7.62 7.57 3.59
CA SER A 109 6.55 7.83 2.61
C SER A 109 5.49 6.72 2.57
N PHE A 110 5.84 5.46 2.89
CA PHE A 110 4.87 4.39 3.05
C PHE A 110 4.14 4.46 4.40
N ALA A 111 4.77 5.00 5.44
CA ALA A 111 4.14 5.15 6.75
C ALA A 111 2.87 6.00 6.67
N PRO A 112 1.85 5.71 7.50
CA PRO A 112 0.68 6.57 7.59
C PRO A 112 1.03 7.90 8.27
N GLU A 113 0.51 8.99 7.74
CA GLU A 113 0.65 10.31 8.35
C GLU A 113 -0.21 10.41 9.63
N LYS A 114 0.20 11.27 10.57
CA LYS A 114 -0.53 11.49 11.83
C LYS A 114 -2.00 11.79 11.61
N SER A 115 -2.31 12.62 10.62
CA SER A 115 -3.69 12.97 10.24
C SER A 115 -4.50 11.77 9.74
N GLU A 116 -3.85 10.83 9.00
CA GLU A 116 -4.48 9.58 8.55
C GLU A 116 -4.79 8.65 9.73
N ILE A 117 -3.86 8.56 10.69
CA ILE A 117 -4.01 7.75 11.91
C ILE A 117 -5.17 8.28 12.75
N GLU A 118 -5.19 9.59 13.06
CA GLU A 118 -6.25 10.23 13.86
C GLU A 118 -7.63 10.06 13.21
N LYS A 119 -7.69 10.21 11.89
CA LYS A 119 -8.94 9.96 11.13
C LYS A 119 -9.38 8.51 11.21
N ALA A 120 -8.44 7.57 11.06
CA ALA A 120 -8.73 6.14 11.16
C ALA A 120 -9.24 5.75 12.56
N GLN A 121 -8.63 6.28 13.61
CA GLN A 121 -9.08 6.08 14.99
C GLN A 121 -10.51 6.60 15.22
N LYS A 122 -10.83 7.82 14.73
CA LYS A 122 -12.19 8.38 14.80
C LYS A 122 -13.23 7.52 14.08
N ILE A 123 -12.88 6.99 12.91
CA ILE A 123 -13.76 6.09 12.13
C ILE A 123 -14.05 4.81 12.92
N ILE A 124 -13.03 4.16 13.48
CA ILE A 124 -13.17 2.92 14.24
C ILE A 124 -14.04 3.14 15.48
N ASN A 125 -13.80 4.23 16.23
CA ASN A 125 -14.57 4.53 17.45
C ASN A 125 -16.04 4.81 17.12
N ALA A 126 -16.32 5.67 16.12
CA ALA A 126 -17.67 5.99 15.70
C ALA A 126 -18.45 4.74 15.25
N PHE A 127 -17.79 3.81 14.56
CA PHE A 127 -18.43 2.58 14.12
C PHE A 127 -18.72 1.61 15.28
N LYS A 128 -17.80 1.48 16.25
CA LYS A 128 -18.03 0.69 17.47
C LYS A 128 -19.26 1.18 18.25
N GLU A 129 -19.35 2.50 18.45
CA GLU A 129 -20.52 3.10 19.13
C GLU A 129 -21.84 2.84 18.37
N ALA A 130 -21.78 2.78 17.04
CA ALA A 130 -22.94 2.47 16.23
C ALA A 130 -23.31 0.98 16.33
N GLU A 131 -22.35 0.08 16.31
CA GLU A 131 -22.58 -1.36 16.49
C GLU A 131 -23.21 -1.67 17.84
N GLU A 132 -22.77 -1.02 18.93
CA GLU A 132 -23.38 -1.16 20.26
C GLU A 132 -24.86 -0.72 20.29
N LYS A 133 -25.25 0.18 19.38
CA LYS A 133 -26.65 0.63 19.18
C LYS A 133 -27.40 -0.20 18.12
N GLY A 134 -26.81 -1.27 17.60
CA GLY A 134 -27.40 -2.14 16.56
C GLY A 134 -27.44 -1.51 15.17
N LEU A 135 -26.59 -0.49 14.91
CA LEU A 135 -26.51 0.20 13.62
C LEU A 135 -25.34 -0.34 12.81
N GLY A 136 -25.58 -0.72 11.54
CA GLY A 136 -24.53 -1.18 10.62
C GLY A 136 -23.83 -0.07 9.81
N VAL A 137 -24.31 1.17 9.97
CA VAL A 137 -23.80 2.38 9.26
C VAL A 137 -23.91 3.57 10.17
N VAL A 138 -22.93 4.46 10.12
CA VAL A 138 -22.92 5.72 10.88
C VAL A 138 -22.42 6.88 10.03
N SER A 139 -22.87 8.10 10.32
CA SER A 139 -22.33 9.31 9.72
C SER A 139 -21.26 9.93 10.60
N LEU A 140 -20.09 10.20 10.03
CA LEU A 140 -19.05 11.03 10.64
C LEU A 140 -18.92 12.32 9.83
N GLY A 141 -19.48 13.41 10.35
CA GLY A 141 -19.68 14.63 9.59
C GLY A 141 -20.61 14.38 8.39
N THR A 142 -20.13 14.68 7.18
CA THR A 142 -20.88 14.49 5.91
C THR A 142 -20.63 13.14 5.25
N LYS A 143 -19.79 12.28 5.84
CA LYS A 143 -19.38 11.00 5.23
C LYS A 143 -20.07 9.83 5.89
N MET A 144 -20.61 8.95 5.07
CA MET A 144 -21.10 7.65 5.49
C MET A 144 -19.92 6.70 5.79
N ILE A 145 -20.00 6.03 6.94
CA ILE A 145 -19.04 5.02 7.38
C ILE A 145 -19.75 3.67 7.39
N ASP A 146 -19.24 2.78 6.56
CA ASP A 146 -19.66 1.40 6.41
C ASP A 146 -18.50 0.44 6.65
N ALA A 147 -18.74 -0.86 6.61
CA ALA A 147 -17.73 -1.88 6.86
C ALA A 147 -16.46 -1.75 5.97
N PRO A 148 -16.53 -1.45 4.66
CA PRO A 148 -15.34 -1.19 3.85
C PRO A 148 -14.50 0.02 4.32
N VAL A 149 -15.14 1.09 4.78
CA VAL A 149 -14.44 2.27 5.32
C VAL A 149 -13.73 1.90 6.62
N VAL A 150 -14.41 1.15 7.50
CA VAL A 150 -13.84 0.67 8.77
C VAL A 150 -12.65 -0.26 8.53
N LYS A 151 -12.77 -1.20 7.57
CA LYS A 151 -11.67 -2.11 7.22
C LYS A 151 -10.41 -1.35 6.80
N ARG A 152 -10.54 -0.30 5.98
CA ARG A 152 -9.39 0.56 5.61
C ARG A 152 -8.81 1.27 6.83
N ALA A 153 -9.64 1.82 7.70
CA ALA A 153 -9.19 2.46 8.93
C ALA A 153 -8.44 1.49 9.86
N GLN A 154 -8.93 0.27 10.00
CA GLN A 154 -8.26 -0.79 10.77
C GLN A 154 -6.88 -1.13 10.19
N THR A 155 -6.75 -1.19 8.87
CA THR A 155 -5.45 -1.41 8.21
C THR A 155 -4.46 -0.27 8.52
N THR A 156 -4.91 0.99 8.47
CA THR A 156 -4.07 2.15 8.82
C THR A 156 -3.61 2.10 10.27
N VAL A 157 -4.53 1.83 11.21
CA VAL A 157 -4.20 1.73 12.64
C VAL A 157 -3.27 0.56 12.93
N LYS A 158 -3.52 -0.61 12.31
CA LYS A 158 -2.65 -1.77 12.45
C LYS A 158 -1.22 -1.45 12.02
N LEU A 159 -1.04 -0.85 10.85
CA LEU A 159 0.27 -0.44 10.35
C LEU A 159 0.94 0.59 11.28
N ALA A 160 0.18 1.56 11.81
CA ALA A 160 0.70 2.54 12.76
C ALA A 160 1.20 1.90 14.06
N ILE A 161 0.52 0.86 14.56
CA ILE A 161 0.96 0.07 15.73
C ILE A 161 2.23 -0.72 15.40
N GLU A 162 2.28 -1.40 14.26
CA GLU A 162 3.43 -2.20 13.83
C GLU A 162 4.68 -1.33 13.64
N LEU A 163 4.52 -0.08 13.23
CA LEU A 163 5.59 0.90 13.10
C LEU A 163 5.92 1.65 14.40
N GLY A 164 5.21 1.37 15.51
CA GLY A 164 5.42 2.04 16.80
C GLY A 164 5.01 3.52 16.80
N LEU A 165 4.14 3.95 15.88
CA LEU A 165 3.65 5.33 15.81
C LEU A 165 2.53 5.60 16.81
N ILE A 166 1.83 4.56 17.25
CA ILE A 166 0.83 4.60 18.33
C ILE A 166 0.91 3.31 19.16
N GLU A 167 0.45 3.38 20.40
CA GLU A 167 0.39 2.24 21.32
C GLU A 167 -0.73 1.26 20.92
N LYS A 168 -0.58 -0.03 21.32
CA LYS A 168 -1.60 -1.06 21.01
C LYS A 168 -2.94 -0.82 21.68
N ASP A 169 -2.92 -0.17 22.82
CA ASP A 169 -4.09 0.17 23.66
C ASP A 169 -4.61 1.60 23.44
N TRP A 170 -4.30 2.21 22.30
CA TRP A 170 -4.69 3.56 21.94
C TRP A 170 -6.17 3.88 22.17
N TYR A 171 -7.04 2.87 22.08
CA TYR A 171 -8.49 3.02 22.30
C TYR A 171 -8.89 3.18 23.77
N LEU A 172 -8.02 2.78 24.72
CA LEU A 172 -8.26 2.95 26.17
C LEU A 172 -8.00 4.40 26.62
N VAL A 173 -7.10 5.10 25.92
CA VAL A 173 -6.73 6.50 26.26
C VAL A 173 -7.83 7.47 25.84
N SER A 174 -8.63 7.14 24.82
CA SER A 174 -9.70 8.01 24.29
C SER A 174 -10.97 8.05 25.15
N SER A 175 -11.07 7.20 26.18
CA SER A 175 -12.28 7.07 27.04
C SER A 175 -12.30 8.06 28.22
N HIS A 176 -11.32 8.97 28.33
CA HIS A 176 -11.12 9.86 29.48
C HIS A 176 -11.06 11.35 29.11
N GLN A 177 -11.64 11.77 27.97
CA GLN A 177 -11.80 13.19 27.61
C GLN A 177 -13.25 13.56 27.34
#